data_f9b57a9a903d06f87321bdb20430039e
#
_entry.id   f9b57a9a903d06f87321bdb20430039e
#
_cell.length_a   1.000
_cell.length_b   1.000
_cell.length_c   1.000
_cell.angle_alpha   90.00
_cell.angle_beta   90.00
_cell.angle_gamma   90.00
#
_symmetry.space_group_name_H-M   'P 1'
#
loop_
_entity.id
_entity.type
_entity.pdbx_description
1 polymer ?
#
loop_
_entity_poly.entity_id
_entity_poly.type
_entity_poly.pdbx_seq_one_letter_code
_entity_poly.pdbx_strand_id
1 'polypeptide(L)'
;MANKKKQSFFWVSYSDLMTSLFFIMLLLFVLASGGMYLDKKATEEQLRKIEEIQAAVKQLPTQYFEEDKENHRWTLKKEFSPAFKERDANIYALNDTAKLVEVGISLIEVIKKLNYLKETSKYKDMNISYLVVIEGMASRDNYYDNDGLSYRRALSLYYLWKKNGISFEQSQCEVQISGSGIRGIRPYNTDYYNAVKLGDSYADRKFNLQEEKKNQCIIIQIIPKISSI
;
A
#
# COMPACT_ATOMS: atom_id res chain seq x y z
N MET A 1 9.62 80.67 -6.79
CA MET A 1 8.94 79.74 -7.74
C MET A 1 9.77 78.51 -8.18
N ALA A 2 10.92 78.27 -7.60
CA ALA A 2 11.83 77.16 -8.04
C ALA A 2 11.55 75.78 -7.41
N ASN A 3 10.71 75.71 -6.39
CA ASN A 3 10.47 74.45 -5.63
C ASN A 3 9.38 73.55 -6.19
N LYS A 4 8.47 74.04 -7.02
CA LYS A 4 7.37 73.23 -7.62
C LYS A 4 7.87 72.32 -8.78
N LYS A 5 8.88 72.70 -9.52
CA LYS A 5 9.42 71.85 -10.63
C LYS A 5 10.20 70.64 -10.13
N LYS A 6 10.94 70.73 -9.00
CA LYS A 6 11.65 69.59 -8.42
C LYS A 6 10.74 68.50 -7.85
N GLN A 7 9.64 68.90 -7.23
CA GLN A 7 8.65 67.93 -6.72
C GLN A 7 7.92 67.17 -7.81
N SER A 8 7.60 67.78 -8.95
CA SER A 8 6.96 67.13 -10.10
C SER A 8 7.83 66.06 -10.72
N PHE A 9 9.16 66.30 -10.82
CA PHE A 9 10.10 65.35 -11.38
C PHE A 9 10.30 64.11 -10.50
N PHE A 10 10.32 64.28 -9.18
CA PHE A 10 10.45 63.18 -8.23
C PHE A 10 9.25 62.23 -8.30
N TRP A 11 8.03 62.75 -8.39
CA TRP A 11 6.81 61.95 -8.50
C TRP A 11 6.73 61.16 -9.81
N VAL A 12 7.19 61.74 -10.92
CA VAL A 12 7.23 61.05 -12.21
C VAL A 12 8.24 59.90 -12.17
N SER A 13 9.43 60.11 -11.64
CA SER A 13 10.46 59.08 -11.51
C SER A 13 10.03 57.96 -10.55
N TYR A 14 9.36 58.32 -9.44
CA TYR A 14 8.81 57.35 -8.50
C TYR A 14 7.70 56.51 -9.12
N SER A 15 6.78 57.11 -9.87
CA SER A 15 5.70 56.39 -10.57
C SER A 15 6.27 55.44 -11.63
N ASP A 16 7.27 55.83 -12.37
CA ASP A 16 7.93 54.97 -13.37
C ASP A 16 8.59 53.75 -12.72
N LEU A 17 9.31 53.99 -11.60
CA LEU A 17 9.91 52.87 -10.84
C LEU A 17 8.90 51.93 -10.26
N MET A 18 7.78 52.43 -9.73
CA MET A 18 6.67 51.57 -9.21
C MET A 18 5.99 50.80 -10.32
N THR A 19 5.78 51.42 -11.48
CA THR A 19 5.18 50.79 -12.63
C THR A 19 6.08 49.66 -13.16
N SER A 20 7.36 49.90 -13.29
CA SER A 20 8.33 48.88 -13.74
C SER A 20 8.43 47.72 -12.74
N LEU A 21 8.43 48.00 -11.44
CA LEU A 21 8.43 47.00 -10.40
C LEU A 21 7.14 46.15 -10.45
N PHE A 22 5.99 46.81 -10.66
CA PHE A 22 4.69 46.13 -10.81
C PHE A 22 4.71 45.16 -12.01
N PHE A 23 5.24 45.57 -13.15
CA PHE A 23 5.32 44.68 -14.34
C PHE A 23 6.28 43.52 -14.11
N ILE A 24 7.40 43.73 -13.42
CA ILE A 24 8.31 42.64 -13.06
C ILE A 24 7.61 41.65 -12.15
N MET A 25 6.91 42.11 -11.09
CA MET A 25 6.15 41.28 -10.18
C MET A 25 5.03 40.51 -10.90
N LEU A 26 4.33 41.18 -11.82
CA LEU A 26 3.25 40.55 -12.60
C LEU A 26 3.81 39.46 -13.52
N LEU A 27 4.94 39.71 -14.16
CA LEU A 27 5.61 38.72 -15.02
C LEU A 27 6.07 37.52 -14.22
N LEU A 28 6.69 37.73 -13.05
CA LEU A 28 7.08 36.66 -12.15
C LEU A 28 5.87 35.86 -11.64
N PHE A 29 4.78 36.53 -11.33
CA PHE A 29 3.52 35.89 -10.91
C PHE A 29 2.95 34.99 -12.03
N VAL A 30 2.94 35.48 -13.28
CA VAL A 30 2.44 34.68 -14.42
C VAL A 30 3.34 33.47 -14.65
N LEU A 31 4.65 33.63 -14.59
CA LEU A 31 5.60 32.51 -14.73
C LEU A 31 5.44 31.48 -13.61
N ALA A 32 5.36 31.93 -12.35
CA ALA A 32 5.14 31.04 -11.21
C ALA A 32 3.79 30.32 -11.30
N SER A 33 2.71 31.02 -11.65
CA SER A 33 1.38 30.43 -11.80
C SER A 33 1.33 29.41 -12.94
N GLY A 34 2.02 29.71 -14.06
CA GLY A 34 2.14 28.76 -15.18
C GLY A 34 2.89 27.48 -14.80
N GLY A 35 4.01 27.61 -14.07
CA GLY A 35 4.73 26.46 -13.54
C GLY A 35 3.88 25.61 -12.60
N MET A 36 3.23 26.22 -11.63
CA MET A 36 2.33 25.52 -10.70
C MET A 36 1.16 24.81 -11.40
N TYR A 37 0.62 25.41 -12.46
CA TYR A 37 -0.46 24.78 -13.25
C TYR A 37 0.02 23.53 -13.96
N LEU A 38 1.20 23.55 -14.55
CA LEU A 38 1.80 22.38 -15.22
C LEU A 38 2.11 21.26 -14.24
N ASP A 39 2.69 21.59 -13.08
CA ASP A 39 2.99 20.63 -12.03
C ASP A 39 1.73 19.99 -11.46
N LYS A 40 0.67 20.80 -11.24
CA LYS A 40 -0.63 20.31 -10.79
C LYS A 40 -1.23 19.34 -11.81
N LYS A 41 -1.21 19.67 -13.07
CA LYS A 41 -1.74 18.81 -14.14
C LYS A 41 -0.97 17.50 -14.25
N ALA A 42 0.35 17.53 -14.12
CA ALA A 42 1.19 16.32 -14.09
C ALA A 42 0.86 15.43 -12.88
N THR A 43 0.68 16.05 -11.71
CA THR A 43 0.31 15.33 -10.48
C THR A 43 -1.08 14.70 -10.58
N GLU A 44 -2.08 15.43 -11.11
CA GLU A 44 -3.43 14.91 -11.33
C GLU A 44 -3.44 13.73 -12.31
N GLU A 45 -2.63 13.79 -13.36
CA GLU A 45 -2.50 12.70 -14.31
C GLU A 45 -1.85 11.46 -13.67
N GLN A 46 -0.81 11.64 -12.85
CA GLN A 46 -0.19 10.56 -12.08
C GLN A 46 -1.18 9.94 -11.10
N LEU A 47 -1.94 10.75 -10.36
CA LEU A 47 -2.95 10.27 -9.42
C LEU A 47 -4.02 9.43 -10.13
N ARG A 48 -4.54 9.92 -11.25
CA ARG A 48 -5.52 9.18 -12.05
C ARG A 48 -4.96 7.83 -12.52
N LYS A 49 -3.70 7.79 -12.94
CA LYS A 49 -3.03 6.56 -13.35
C LYS A 49 -2.90 5.57 -12.19
N ILE A 50 -2.60 6.06 -10.98
CA ILE A 50 -2.57 5.25 -9.76
C ILE A 50 -3.96 4.67 -9.46
N GLU A 51 -5.00 5.49 -9.53
CA GLU A 51 -6.38 5.07 -9.32
C GLU A 51 -6.83 4.00 -10.32
N GLU A 52 -6.48 4.14 -11.59
CA GLU A 52 -6.80 3.16 -12.62
C GLU A 52 -6.07 1.83 -12.40
N ILE A 53 -4.80 1.86 -11.92
CA ILE A 53 -4.05 0.66 -11.54
C ILE A 53 -4.66 0.00 -10.31
N GLN A 54 -5.04 0.78 -9.31
CA GLN A 54 -5.75 0.29 -8.14
C GLN A 54 -7.09 -0.34 -8.51
N ALA A 55 -7.81 0.26 -9.47
CA ALA A 55 -9.05 -0.31 -10.01
C ALA A 55 -8.81 -1.64 -10.74
N ALA A 56 -7.67 -1.79 -11.43
CA ALA A 56 -7.28 -3.05 -12.04
C ALA A 56 -6.90 -4.12 -10.98
N VAL A 57 -6.23 -3.72 -9.90
CA VAL A 57 -5.97 -4.61 -8.75
C VAL A 57 -7.27 -5.03 -8.06
N LYS A 58 -8.31 -4.17 -8.05
CA LYS A 58 -9.66 -4.52 -7.57
C LYS A 58 -10.35 -5.62 -8.36
N GLN A 59 -9.83 -6.00 -9.53
CA GLN A 59 -10.29 -7.18 -10.29
C GLN A 59 -9.64 -8.50 -9.82
N LEU A 60 -8.95 -8.49 -8.66
CA LEU A 60 -8.52 -9.71 -8.01
C LEU A 60 -9.67 -10.70 -7.93
N PRO A 61 -9.43 -12.01 -8.13
CA PRO A 61 -10.47 -13.00 -8.04
C PRO A 61 -11.13 -12.92 -6.67
N THR A 62 -12.34 -12.39 -6.64
CA THR A 62 -13.16 -12.32 -5.43
C THR A 62 -13.47 -13.70 -4.85
N GLN A 63 -13.10 -14.75 -5.57
CA GLN A 63 -13.16 -16.13 -5.09
C GLN A 63 -12.22 -16.35 -3.90
N TYR A 64 -10.96 -15.87 -4.00
CA TYR A 64 -9.90 -16.13 -3.01
C TYR A 64 -9.65 -14.95 -2.08
N PHE A 65 -9.90 -13.74 -2.56
CA PHE A 65 -9.55 -12.51 -1.86
C PHE A 65 -10.78 -11.67 -1.52
N GLU A 66 -10.68 -10.95 -0.42
CA GLU A 66 -11.64 -9.94 0.00
C GLU A 66 -10.95 -8.60 0.24
N GLU A 67 -11.64 -7.51 -0.08
CA GLU A 67 -11.12 -6.15 0.12
C GLU A 67 -11.36 -5.72 1.58
N ASP A 68 -10.29 -5.50 2.30
CA ASP A 68 -10.29 -4.76 3.56
C ASP A 68 -10.29 -3.26 3.26
N LYS A 69 -11.49 -2.69 3.15
CA LYS A 69 -11.69 -1.28 2.76
C LYS A 69 -11.13 -0.31 3.78
N GLU A 70 -11.12 -0.66 5.04
CA GLU A 70 -10.63 0.18 6.13
C GLU A 70 -9.12 0.38 6.04
N ASN A 71 -8.40 -0.68 5.69
CA ASN A 71 -6.93 -0.69 5.60
C ASN A 71 -6.41 -0.63 4.16
N HIS A 72 -7.30 -0.42 3.17
CA HIS A 72 -6.95 -0.34 1.74
C HIS A 72 -6.07 -1.48 1.23
N ARG A 73 -6.38 -2.71 1.63
CA ARG A 73 -5.60 -3.90 1.27
C ARG A 73 -6.51 -5.06 0.90
N TRP A 74 -5.94 -6.04 0.22
CA TRP A 74 -6.59 -7.30 -0.07
C TRP A 74 -6.10 -8.36 0.89
N THR A 75 -7.03 -9.08 1.50
CA THR A 75 -6.72 -10.18 2.40
C THR A 75 -7.22 -11.49 1.81
N LEU A 76 -6.52 -12.56 2.13
CA LEU A 76 -6.99 -13.89 1.79
C LEU A 76 -8.26 -14.19 2.60
N LYS A 77 -9.33 -14.64 1.92
CA LYS A 77 -10.56 -15.03 2.60
C LYS A 77 -10.28 -16.10 3.65
N LYS A 78 -11.05 -16.07 4.71
CA LYS A 78 -10.90 -16.96 5.87
C LYS A 78 -10.83 -18.44 5.51
N GLU A 79 -11.60 -18.86 4.53
CA GLU A 79 -11.67 -20.25 4.05
C GLU A 79 -10.39 -20.73 3.34
N PHE A 80 -9.58 -19.76 2.84
CA PHE A 80 -8.29 -20.03 2.19
C PHE A 80 -7.10 -19.63 3.05
N SER A 81 -7.34 -18.93 4.16
CA SER A 81 -6.27 -18.54 5.08
C SER A 81 -5.78 -19.78 5.84
N PRO A 82 -4.45 -20.03 5.83
CA PRO A 82 -3.91 -21.20 6.52
C PRO A 82 -4.12 -21.08 8.04
N ALA A 83 -4.81 -22.03 8.62
CA ALA A 83 -5.02 -22.14 10.06
C ALA A 83 -3.86 -22.94 10.69
N PHE A 84 -2.78 -22.27 11.01
CA PHE A 84 -1.62 -22.90 11.64
C PHE A 84 -1.95 -23.43 13.05
N LYS A 85 -1.32 -24.54 13.41
CA LYS A 85 -1.34 -25.02 14.79
C LYS A 85 -0.60 -24.03 15.71
N GLU A 86 -0.90 -24.10 16.96
CA GLU A 86 -0.25 -23.29 17.99
C GLU A 86 1.28 -23.51 17.93
N ARG A 87 2.04 -22.41 17.90
CA ARG A 87 3.50 -22.38 17.83
C ARG A 87 4.13 -23.12 16.64
N ASP A 88 3.34 -23.42 15.62
CA ASP A 88 3.78 -24.10 14.42
C ASP A 88 3.73 -23.19 13.21
N ALA A 89 4.70 -23.36 12.30
CA ALA A 89 4.78 -22.69 11.01
C ALA A 89 4.84 -23.69 9.85
N ASN A 90 4.63 -24.98 10.11
CA ASN A 90 4.69 -26.01 9.09
C ASN A 90 3.43 -26.01 8.24
N ILE A 91 3.52 -25.44 7.04
CA ILE A 91 2.39 -25.37 6.11
C ILE A 91 1.97 -26.75 5.60
N TYR A 92 2.87 -27.71 5.53
CA TYR A 92 2.56 -29.07 5.08
C TYR A 92 1.80 -29.89 6.12
N ALA A 93 1.72 -29.42 7.36
CA ALA A 93 0.87 -30.02 8.39
C ALA A 93 -0.61 -29.58 8.28
N LEU A 94 -0.93 -28.72 7.31
CA LEU A 94 -2.28 -28.26 7.03
C LEU A 94 -2.99 -29.23 6.07
N ASN A 95 -4.28 -29.43 6.29
CA ASN A 95 -5.06 -30.40 5.51
C ASN A 95 -5.36 -29.98 4.07
N ASP A 96 -5.09 -28.72 3.70
CA ASP A 96 -5.56 -28.14 2.44
C ASP A 96 -4.51 -27.28 1.73
N THR A 97 -3.30 -27.84 1.59
CA THR A 97 -2.20 -27.16 0.86
C THR A 97 -2.52 -26.96 -0.62
N ALA A 98 -3.39 -27.80 -1.20
CA ALA A 98 -3.80 -27.68 -2.60
C ALA A 98 -4.50 -26.35 -2.88
N LYS A 99 -5.42 -25.92 -2.01
CA LYS A 99 -6.07 -24.60 -2.13
C LYS A 99 -5.11 -23.44 -2.02
N LEU A 100 -4.08 -23.55 -1.17
CA LEU A 100 -3.05 -22.53 -1.07
C LEU A 100 -2.20 -22.44 -2.35
N VAL A 101 -1.99 -23.54 -3.05
CA VAL A 101 -1.35 -23.56 -4.37
C VAL A 101 -2.24 -22.87 -5.41
N GLU A 102 -3.56 -23.18 -5.43
CA GLU A 102 -4.52 -22.50 -6.32
C GLU A 102 -4.53 -20.98 -6.11
N VAL A 103 -4.47 -20.51 -4.86
CA VAL A 103 -4.33 -19.09 -4.52
C VAL A 103 -3.08 -18.50 -5.17
N GLY A 104 -1.95 -19.18 -5.09
CA GLY A 104 -0.70 -18.74 -5.70
C GLY A 104 -0.77 -18.66 -7.22
N ILE A 105 -1.39 -19.66 -7.87
CA ILE A 105 -1.63 -19.65 -9.33
C ILE A 105 -2.50 -18.46 -9.72
N SER A 106 -3.61 -18.26 -9.02
CA SER A 106 -4.53 -17.14 -9.24
C SER A 106 -3.84 -15.78 -9.09
N LEU A 107 -2.94 -15.66 -8.11
CA LEU A 107 -2.16 -14.44 -7.90
C LEU A 107 -1.22 -14.14 -9.08
N ILE A 108 -0.54 -15.16 -9.61
CA ILE A 108 0.31 -15.02 -10.81
C ILE A 108 -0.51 -14.62 -12.04
N GLU A 109 -1.71 -15.18 -12.21
CA GLU A 109 -2.59 -14.81 -13.32
C GLU A 109 -3.01 -13.34 -13.27
N VAL A 110 -3.34 -12.85 -12.07
CA VAL A 110 -3.64 -11.42 -11.87
C VAL A 110 -2.43 -10.55 -12.22
N ILE A 111 -1.24 -10.90 -11.73
CA ILE A 111 -0.02 -10.14 -12.04
C ILE A 111 0.27 -10.14 -13.54
N LYS A 112 0.13 -11.27 -14.22
CA LYS A 112 0.26 -11.36 -15.69
C LYS A 112 -0.74 -10.45 -16.40
N LYS A 113 -2.00 -10.43 -15.96
CA LYS A 113 -3.04 -9.55 -16.51
C LYS A 113 -2.70 -8.07 -16.30
N LEU A 114 -2.19 -7.72 -15.11
CA LEU A 114 -1.77 -6.35 -14.81
C LEU A 114 -0.57 -5.92 -15.67
N ASN A 115 0.40 -6.81 -15.89
CA ASN A 115 1.53 -6.56 -16.78
C ASN A 115 1.08 -6.41 -18.24
N TYR A 116 0.15 -7.24 -18.71
CA TYR A 116 -0.43 -7.11 -20.04
C TYR A 116 -1.15 -5.77 -20.23
N LEU A 117 -1.94 -5.33 -19.24
CA LEU A 117 -2.59 -4.01 -19.27
C LEU A 117 -1.57 -2.87 -19.32
N LYS A 118 -0.44 -3.00 -18.61
CA LYS A 118 0.68 -2.06 -18.68
C LYS A 118 1.23 -1.95 -20.10
N GLU A 119 1.46 -3.08 -20.78
CA GLU A 119 2.08 -3.10 -22.11
C GLU A 119 1.14 -2.61 -23.23
N THR A 120 -0.16 -2.86 -23.09
CA THR A 120 -1.16 -2.61 -24.13
C THR A 120 -1.90 -1.28 -24.00
N SER A 121 -1.75 -0.57 -22.85
CA SER A 121 -2.52 0.62 -22.54
C SER A 121 -1.70 1.91 -22.58
N LYS A 122 -2.36 3.03 -22.21
CA LYS A 122 -1.78 4.37 -22.01
C LYS A 122 -0.61 4.42 -21.01
N TYR A 123 -0.26 3.28 -20.40
CA TYR A 123 0.72 3.17 -19.30
C TYR A 123 2.10 2.69 -19.78
N LYS A 124 2.28 2.52 -21.09
CA LYS A 124 3.52 2.00 -21.69
C LYS A 124 4.76 2.82 -21.30
N ASP A 125 4.57 4.12 -21.06
CA ASP A 125 5.63 5.04 -20.67
C ASP A 125 5.85 5.15 -19.15
N MET A 126 5.12 4.36 -18.34
CA MET A 126 5.27 4.34 -16.90
C MET A 126 6.08 3.11 -16.48
N ASN A 127 7.11 3.35 -15.68
CA ASN A 127 7.84 2.26 -15.06
C ASN A 127 7.08 1.73 -13.83
N ILE A 128 6.03 0.92 -14.10
CA ILE A 128 5.21 0.29 -13.07
C ILE A 128 5.73 -1.12 -12.83
N SER A 129 5.99 -1.44 -11.59
CA SER A 129 6.22 -2.80 -11.10
C SER A 129 5.24 -3.13 -9.98
N TYR A 130 5.16 -4.38 -9.60
CA TYR A 130 4.27 -4.81 -8.52
C TYR A 130 5.08 -5.42 -7.40
N LEU A 131 4.65 -5.13 -6.16
CA LEU A 131 5.18 -5.75 -4.96
C LEU A 131 4.08 -6.62 -4.34
N VAL A 132 4.33 -7.92 -4.22
CA VAL A 132 3.50 -8.82 -3.44
C VAL A 132 4.11 -8.93 -2.05
N VAL A 133 3.36 -8.52 -1.04
CA VAL A 133 3.74 -8.70 0.35
C VAL A 133 3.01 -9.89 0.92
N ILE A 134 3.76 -10.86 1.43
CA ILE A 134 3.25 -12.01 2.17
C ILE A 134 3.55 -11.74 3.64
N GLU A 135 2.52 -11.41 4.40
CA GLU A 135 2.64 -11.05 5.81
C GLU A 135 2.03 -12.14 6.69
N GLY A 136 2.86 -12.76 7.52
CA GLY A 136 2.41 -13.70 8.53
C GLY A 136 2.03 -13.00 9.81
N MET A 137 1.06 -13.55 10.51
CA MET A 137 0.58 -13.07 11.81
C MET A 137 0.61 -14.17 12.86
N ALA A 138 0.70 -13.76 14.13
CA ALA A 138 0.61 -14.64 15.29
C ALA A 138 -0.50 -14.18 16.23
N SER A 139 -1.05 -15.11 17.01
CA SER A 139 -1.96 -14.78 18.10
C SER A 139 -1.22 -14.07 19.24
N ARG A 140 -1.96 -13.25 19.99
CA ARG A 140 -1.47 -12.69 21.27
C ARG A 140 -1.51 -13.78 22.31
N ASP A 141 -0.35 -14.34 22.57
CA ASP A 141 -0.12 -15.30 23.64
C ASP A 141 1.24 -15.03 24.31
N ASN A 142 1.60 -15.82 25.31
CA ASN A 142 2.86 -15.68 26.02
C ASN A 142 4.05 -16.34 25.30
N TYR A 143 3.91 -16.64 24.01
CA TYR A 143 5.01 -17.20 23.26
C TYR A 143 6.08 -16.13 22.99
N TYR A 144 7.32 -16.41 23.37
CA TYR A 144 8.43 -15.44 23.35
C TYR A 144 8.84 -15.00 21.94
N ASP A 145 8.61 -15.82 20.91
CA ASP A 145 9.07 -15.59 19.54
C ASP A 145 7.89 -15.48 18.56
N ASN A 146 6.89 -14.70 18.89
CA ASN A 146 5.75 -14.46 17.99
C ASN A 146 6.15 -13.75 16.69
N ASP A 147 7.17 -12.92 16.74
CA ASP A 147 7.67 -12.20 15.55
C ASP A 147 8.34 -13.18 14.56
N GLY A 148 9.27 -14.01 15.06
CA GLY A 148 9.91 -15.03 14.23
C GLY A 148 8.92 -16.10 13.77
N LEU A 149 7.95 -16.48 14.60
CA LEU A 149 6.90 -17.43 14.21
C LEU A 149 6.06 -16.91 13.05
N SER A 150 5.63 -15.66 13.11
CA SER A 150 4.84 -15.03 12.06
C SER A 150 5.61 -14.94 10.74
N TYR A 151 6.88 -14.57 10.78
CA TYR A 151 7.76 -14.58 9.62
C TYR A 151 7.92 -15.98 9.01
N ARG A 152 8.17 -17.00 9.83
CA ARG A 152 8.28 -18.39 9.37
C ARG A 152 7.00 -18.91 8.72
N ARG A 153 5.83 -18.47 9.18
CA ARG A 153 4.53 -18.78 8.55
C ARG A 153 4.44 -18.22 7.14
N ALA A 154 4.76 -16.93 6.95
CA ALA A 154 4.80 -16.30 5.64
C ALA A 154 5.82 -16.98 4.70
N LEU A 155 7.00 -17.26 5.22
CA LEU A 155 8.08 -17.93 4.49
C LEU A 155 7.68 -19.35 4.07
N SER A 156 6.95 -20.09 4.89
CA SER A 156 6.48 -21.43 4.55
C SER A 156 5.49 -21.44 3.39
N LEU A 157 4.62 -20.44 3.29
CA LEU A 157 3.73 -20.27 2.14
C LEU A 157 4.52 -19.95 0.86
N TYR A 158 5.48 -19.05 0.95
CA TYR A 158 6.35 -18.75 -0.19
C TYR A 158 7.08 -19.98 -0.70
N TYR A 159 7.64 -20.81 0.18
CA TYR A 159 8.31 -22.05 -0.21
C TYR A 159 7.35 -23.11 -0.76
N LEU A 160 6.12 -23.18 -0.25
CA LEU A 160 5.08 -24.02 -0.84
C LEU A 160 4.84 -23.65 -2.30
N TRP A 161 4.67 -22.37 -2.58
CA TRP A 161 4.48 -21.86 -3.92
C TRP A 161 5.68 -22.13 -4.82
N LYS A 162 6.89 -21.82 -4.36
CA LYS A 162 8.13 -22.07 -5.11
C LYS A 162 8.31 -23.54 -5.47
N LYS A 163 8.01 -24.44 -4.52
CA LYS A 163 8.07 -25.90 -4.74
C LYS A 163 7.06 -26.37 -5.80
N ASN A 164 5.93 -25.70 -5.92
CA ASN A 164 4.91 -26.01 -6.92
C ASN A 164 5.07 -25.22 -8.23
N GLY A 165 6.25 -24.65 -8.49
CA GLY A 165 6.57 -23.96 -9.74
C GLY A 165 5.95 -22.56 -9.87
N ILE A 166 5.40 -21.99 -8.80
CA ILE A 166 4.86 -20.65 -8.78
C ILE A 166 6.02 -19.68 -8.52
N SER A 167 6.45 -18.93 -9.55
CA SER A 167 7.55 -17.98 -9.50
C SER A 167 7.06 -16.57 -9.83
N PHE A 168 7.21 -15.66 -8.88
CA PHE A 168 6.89 -14.25 -9.05
C PHE A 168 7.97 -13.49 -9.83
N GLU A 169 9.22 -13.94 -9.75
CA GLU A 169 10.37 -13.34 -10.44
C GLU A 169 10.18 -13.32 -11.95
N GLN A 170 9.62 -14.40 -12.52
CA GLN A 170 9.30 -14.49 -13.95
C GLN A 170 8.17 -13.55 -14.39
N SER A 171 7.41 -13.02 -13.43
CA SER A 171 6.25 -12.16 -13.68
C SER A 171 6.54 -10.68 -13.45
N GLN A 172 7.83 -10.28 -13.42
CA GLN A 172 8.24 -8.88 -13.14
C GLN A 172 7.61 -8.32 -11.86
N CYS A 173 7.55 -9.15 -10.83
CA CYS A 173 6.95 -8.83 -9.55
C CYS A 173 7.97 -9.08 -8.44
N GLU A 174 8.13 -8.10 -7.58
CA GLU A 174 8.91 -8.27 -6.35
C GLU A 174 8.07 -9.00 -5.30
N VAL A 175 8.71 -9.81 -4.47
CA VAL A 175 8.07 -10.46 -3.32
C VAL A 175 8.76 -10.02 -2.04
N GLN A 176 7.98 -9.56 -1.10
CA GLN A 176 8.43 -9.26 0.25
C GLN A 176 7.76 -10.22 1.23
N ILE A 177 8.57 -10.84 2.09
CA ILE A 177 8.10 -11.71 3.15
C ILE A 177 8.23 -10.94 4.46
N SER A 178 7.14 -10.85 5.22
CA SER A 178 7.05 -10.10 6.46
C SER A 178 6.41 -10.92 7.57
N GLY A 179 6.76 -10.59 8.80
CA GLY A 179 6.11 -11.11 9.99
C GLY A 179 5.79 -9.98 10.94
N SER A 180 4.51 -9.76 11.21
CA SER A 180 4.05 -8.69 12.12
C SER A 180 3.86 -9.16 13.56
N GLY A 181 4.09 -10.43 13.82
CA GLY A 181 3.94 -10.98 15.17
C GLY A 181 2.53 -10.72 15.70
N ILE A 182 2.49 -10.08 16.86
CA ILE A 182 1.23 -9.68 17.52
C ILE A 182 0.87 -8.21 17.28
N ARG A 183 1.69 -7.45 16.54
CA ARG A 183 1.59 -5.99 16.40
C ARG A 183 0.92 -5.51 15.11
N GLY A 184 0.82 -6.35 14.09
CA GLY A 184 0.22 -6.00 12.81
C GLY A 184 -1.25 -5.59 12.91
N ILE A 185 -1.81 -5.08 11.82
CA ILE A 185 -3.24 -4.80 11.71
C ILE A 185 -3.99 -6.12 11.81
N ARG A 186 -4.74 -6.28 12.88
CA ARG A 186 -5.40 -7.55 13.21
C ARG A 186 -6.80 -7.59 12.62
N PRO A 187 -7.11 -8.57 11.78
CA PRO A 187 -8.44 -8.67 11.18
C PRO A 187 -9.52 -9.11 12.19
N TYR A 188 -9.11 -9.66 13.33
CA TYR A 188 -10.03 -10.18 14.33
C TYR A 188 -9.73 -9.60 15.72
N ASN A 189 -10.76 -9.46 16.53
CA ASN A 189 -10.70 -9.04 17.94
C ASN A 189 -10.07 -7.67 18.18
N THR A 190 -10.60 -6.64 17.51
CA THR A 190 -10.18 -5.24 17.69
C THR A 190 -10.52 -4.71 19.10
N ASP A 191 -11.54 -5.26 19.76
CA ASP A 191 -12.01 -4.81 21.07
C ASP A 191 -10.96 -4.99 22.17
N TYR A 192 -10.19 -6.07 22.12
CA TYR A 192 -9.09 -6.29 23.06
C TYR A 192 -8.06 -5.15 22.99
N TYR A 193 -7.71 -4.72 21.79
CA TYR A 193 -6.73 -3.66 21.58
C TYR A 193 -7.21 -2.33 22.13
N ASN A 194 -8.47 -2.01 21.92
CA ASN A 194 -9.08 -0.79 22.42
C ASN A 194 -9.21 -0.81 23.93
N ALA A 195 -9.59 -1.94 24.53
CA ALA A 195 -9.71 -2.09 25.96
C ALA A 195 -8.34 -1.94 26.67
N VAL A 196 -7.27 -2.57 26.12
CA VAL A 196 -5.91 -2.41 26.65
C VAL A 196 -5.41 -0.97 26.53
N LYS A 197 -5.68 -0.30 25.39
CA LYS A 197 -5.32 1.10 25.16
C LYS A 197 -6.02 2.04 26.13
N LEU A 198 -7.22 1.71 26.56
CA LEU A 198 -8.00 2.48 27.54
C LEU A 198 -7.64 2.14 28.99
N GLY A 199 -6.70 1.19 29.21
CA GLY A 199 -6.32 0.76 30.55
C GLY A 199 -7.40 -0.06 31.25
N ASP A 200 -8.31 -0.68 30.51
CA ASP A 200 -9.40 -1.48 31.06
C ASP A 200 -8.87 -2.82 31.60
N SER A 201 -8.91 -2.98 32.91
CA SER A 201 -8.59 -4.24 33.60
C SER A 201 -9.54 -5.39 33.19
N TYR A 202 -10.61 -5.10 32.50
CA TYR A 202 -11.56 -6.04 31.93
C TYR A 202 -11.08 -6.67 30.60
N ALA A 203 -10.04 -6.13 29.97
CA ALA A 203 -9.51 -6.61 28.69
C ALA A 203 -9.18 -8.11 28.74
N ASP A 204 -8.59 -8.58 29.84
CA ASP A 204 -8.22 -9.98 30.01
C ASP A 204 -9.43 -10.92 30.13
N ARG A 205 -10.58 -10.43 30.62
CA ARG A 205 -11.79 -11.24 30.76
C ARG A 205 -12.63 -11.31 29.49
N LYS A 206 -12.55 -10.31 28.63
CA LYS A 206 -13.21 -10.30 27.32
C LYS A 206 -12.35 -10.91 26.22
N PHE A 207 -11.09 -11.24 26.53
CA PHE A 207 -10.19 -11.85 25.59
C PHE A 207 -10.67 -13.26 25.21
N ASN A 208 -11.19 -13.39 24.03
CA ASN A 208 -11.59 -14.69 23.50
C ASN A 208 -10.40 -15.31 22.76
N LEU A 209 -9.74 -16.27 23.41
CA LEU A 209 -8.59 -16.98 22.85
C LEU A 209 -8.92 -17.67 21.50
N GLN A 210 -10.15 -18.13 21.32
CA GLN A 210 -10.55 -18.74 20.06
C GLN A 210 -10.65 -17.72 18.93
N GLU A 211 -11.15 -16.51 19.21
CA GLU A 211 -11.15 -15.42 18.25
C GLU A 211 -9.73 -14.95 17.94
N GLU A 212 -8.88 -14.87 18.95
CA GLU A 212 -7.49 -14.48 18.78
C GLU A 212 -6.69 -15.49 17.95
N LYS A 213 -7.00 -16.77 18.04
CA LYS A 213 -6.41 -17.82 17.17
C LYS A 213 -6.69 -17.59 15.69
N LYS A 214 -7.76 -16.91 15.34
CA LYS A 214 -8.05 -16.54 13.94
C LYS A 214 -7.00 -15.56 13.36
N ASN A 215 -6.29 -14.83 14.22
CA ASN A 215 -5.19 -13.99 13.82
C ASN A 215 -3.90 -14.77 13.50
N GLN A 216 -3.89 -16.09 13.65
CA GLN A 216 -2.82 -16.94 13.15
C GLN A 216 -2.97 -17.17 11.64
N CYS A 217 -2.93 -16.10 10.88
CA CYS A 217 -3.26 -16.09 9.45
C CYS A 217 -2.11 -15.51 8.62
N ILE A 218 -2.29 -15.55 7.30
CA ILE A 218 -1.42 -14.89 6.35
C ILE A 218 -2.25 -13.86 5.58
N ILE A 219 -1.70 -12.67 5.46
CA ILE A 219 -2.23 -11.57 4.66
C ILE A 219 -1.38 -11.45 3.41
N ILE A 220 -2.02 -11.26 2.27
CA ILE A 220 -1.34 -11.03 1.00
C ILE A 220 -1.78 -9.67 0.49
N GLN A 221 -0.81 -8.83 0.16
CA GLN A 221 -1.05 -7.50 -0.40
C GLN A 221 -0.36 -7.39 -1.75
N ILE A 222 -1.03 -6.75 -2.72
CA ILE A 222 -0.44 -6.36 -3.99
C ILE A 222 -0.36 -4.84 -4.00
N ILE A 223 0.86 -4.33 -4.11
CA ILE A 223 1.15 -2.89 -4.06
C ILE A 223 1.77 -2.49 -5.40
N PRO A 224 1.15 -1.59 -6.17
CA PRO A 224 1.79 -1.02 -7.35
C PRO A 224 2.94 -0.11 -6.93
N LYS A 225 4.11 -0.30 -7.52
CA LYS A 225 5.29 0.57 -7.38
C LYS A 225 5.43 1.38 -8.66
N ILE A 226 5.46 2.68 -8.54
CA ILE A 226 5.70 3.61 -9.64
C ILE A 226 7.08 4.21 -9.41
N SER A 227 8.02 3.89 -10.29
CA SER A 227 9.32 4.54 -10.28
C SER A 227 9.23 5.80 -11.12
N SER A 228 9.50 6.97 -10.52
CA SER A 228 9.79 8.18 -11.28
C SER A 228 11.06 7.95 -12.10
N ILE A 229 10.98 8.20 -13.39
CA ILE A 229 12.12 8.26 -14.29
C ILE A 229 12.97 9.47 -13.92
#